data_48eacc00a327bdfd3d8e67ed8a8b8112
#
_entry.id   48eacc00a327bdfd3d8e67ed8a8b8112
#
_cell.length_a   1.000
_cell.length_b   1.000
_cell.length_c   1.000
_cell.angle_alpha   90.00
_cell.angle_beta   90.00
_cell.angle_gamma   90.00
#
_symmetry.space_group_name_H-M   'P 1'
#
loop_
_entity.id
_entity.type
_entity.pdbx_description
1 polymer ?
#
loop_
_entity_poly.entity_id
_entity_poly.type
_entity_poly.pdbx_seq_one_letter_code
_entity_poly.pdbx_strand_id
1 'polypeptide(L)'
;KETNIYNHDLKRKKINAHVIVIDYGVKVNILRSLYSRFSKISVVPCTSTYDDIISLKPDGVFLSNGPGDPSATGEYAIPVIKKLFKLNIPIFGICLGHQLLALSLGLETYKMHQGHHGANHPVKNLSDSSVNITSMNHGFAVRTDNLPKNVRETHVSLFDGSNCGIEVIDLS
;
A
#
# COMPACT_ATOMS: atom_id res chain seq x y z
N LYS A 1 -27.18 17.28 13.94
CA LYS A 1 -27.39 15.84 14.34
C LYS A 1 -26.46 15.01 13.49
N GLU A 2 -25.28 14.73 14.00
CA GLU A 2 -24.34 13.76 13.38
C GLU A 2 -24.94 12.37 13.56
N THR A 3 -25.29 11.74 12.44
CA THR A 3 -25.77 10.37 12.42
C THR A 3 -24.56 9.45 12.55
N ASN A 4 -24.37 8.89 13.72
CA ASN A 4 -23.32 7.96 14.09
C ASN A 4 -23.57 6.58 13.41
N ILE A 5 -23.28 6.45 12.11
CA ILE A 5 -23.51 5.25 11.32
C ILE A 5 -22.39 4.20 11.46
N TYR A 6 -21.31 4.48 12.18
CA TYR A 6 -20.10 3.64 12.23
C TYR A 6 -19.75 3.07 13.60
N ASN A 7 -20.71 2.92 14.50
CA ASN A 7 -20.45 2.43 15.87
C ASN A 7 -20.34 0.89 16.02
N HIS A 8 -20.32 0.12 14.94
CA HIS A 8 -20.32 -1.35 15.03
C HIS A 8 -18.95 -2.01 15.25
N ASP A 9 -17.82 -1.27 15.08
CA ASP A 9 -16.45 -1.85 15.16
C ASP A 9 -15.66 -1.46 16.43
N LEU A 10 -16.24 -0.72 17.36
CA LEU A 10 -15.52 -0.16 18.52
C LEU A 10 -15.15 -1.16 19.62
N LYS A 11 -15.44 -2.45 19.46
CA LYS A 11 -15.14 -3.47 20.49
C LYS A 11 -13.88 -4.31 20.22
N ARG A 12 -13.19 -4.15 19.09
CA ARG A 12 -11.93 -4.86 18.86
C ARG A 12 -10.81 -4.19 19.63
N LYS A 13 -10.08 -4.98 20.44
CA LYS A 13 -8.84 -4.51 21.09
C LYS A 13 -7.86 -4.05 20.01
N LYS A 14 -7.48 -2.77 20.06
CA LYS A 14 -6.50 -2.22 19.12
C LYS A 14 -5.14 -2.87 19.35
N ILE A 15 -4.40 -3.05 18.26
CA ILE A 15 -2.99 -3.45 18.30
C ILE A 15 -2.22 -2.26 18.87
N ASN A 16 -1.42 -2.50 19.90
CA ASN A 16 -0.58 -1.45 20.51
C ASN A 16 0.64 -1.20 19.62
N ALA A 17 0.45 -0.43 18.56
CA ALA A 17 1.47 -0.09 17.60
C ALA A 17 1.24 1.32 17.06
N HIS A 18 2.32 2.00 16.71
CA HIS A 18 2.34 3.31 16.08
C HIS A 18 2.62 3.16 14.57
N VAL A 19 1.63 3.42 13.74
CA VAL A 19 1.76 3.38 12.27
C VAL A 19 1.94 4.80 11.74
N ILE A 20 3.01 4.99 10.96
CA ILE A 20 3.23 6.24 10.22
C ILE A 20 2.63 6.09 8.82
N VAL A 21 1.74 6.98 8.45
CA VAL A 21 1.14 7.06 7.12
C VAL A 21 1.85 8.15 6.33
N ILE A 22 2.52 7.78 5.25
CA ILE A 22 3.07 8.75 4.30
C ILE A 22 1.94 9.12 3.33
N ASP A 23 1.59 10.41 3.32
CA ASP A 23 0.42 10.93 2.60
C ASP A 23 0.76 11.32 1.17
N TYR A 24 0.49 10.44 0.22
CA TYR A 24 0.53 10.71 -1.21
C TYR A 24 -0.83 11.16 -1.78
N GLY A 25 -1.85 11.29 -0.95
CA GLY A 25 -3.24 11.58 -1.31
C GLY A 25 -4.20 10.59 -0.64
N VAL A 26 -4.01 10.37 0.67
CA VAL A 26 -4.71 9.34 1.44
C VAL A 26 -6.22 9.59 1.53
N LYS A 27 -6.99 8.56 1.26
CA LYS A 27 -8.44 8.59 1.49
C LYS A 27 -8.74 8.50 2.99
N VAL A 28 -9.58 9.41 3.48
CA VAL A 28 -9.98 9.48 4.90
C VAL A 28 -10.48 8.13 5.44
N ASN A 29 -11.15 7.33 4.61
CA ASN A 29 -11.64 6.02 5.05
C ASN A 29 -10.51 5.01 5.32
N ILE A 30 -9.38 5.13 4.64
CA ILE A 30 -8.19 4.33 4.94
C ILE A 30 -7.65 4.70 6.32
N LEU A 31 -7.57 5.99 6.64
CA LEU A 31 -7.15 6.44 7.98
C LEU A 31 -8.11 5.95 9.07
N ARG A 32 -9.42 5.97 8.82
CA ARG A 32 -10.42 5.40 9.74
C ARG A 32 -10.20 3.91 9.96
N SER A 33 -9.94 3.15 8.88
CA SER A 33 -9.68 1.71 8.95
C SER A 33 -8.40 1.40 9.73
N LEU A 34 -7.33 2.16 9.52
CA LEU A 34 -6.08 2.04 10.30
C LEU A 34 -6.32 2.40 11.77
N TYR A 35 -7.00 3.52 12.04
CA TYR A 35 -7.29 3.96 13.40
C TYR A 35 -8.17 2.98 14.19
N SER A 36 -9.05 2.24 13.51
CA SER A 36 -9.85 1.20 14.16
C SER A 36 -9.04 0.00 14.62
N ARG A 37 -7.84 -0.21 14.05
CA ARG A 37 -6.99 -1.39 14.29
C ARG A 37 -5.77 -1.09 15.17
N PHE A 38 -5.17 0.09 15.04
CA PHE A 38 -3.93 0.47 15.70
C PHE A 38 -4.17 1.53 16.78
N SER A 39 -3.35 1.53 17.82
CA SER A 39 -3.47 2.47 18.94
C SER A 39 -3.08 3.89 18.57
N LYS A 40 -2.12 4.04 17.65
CA LYS A 40 -1.61 5.35 17.23
C LYS A 40 -1.37 5.40 15.73
N ILE A 41 -1.84 6.47 15.09
CA ILE A 41 -1.59 6.78 13.68
C ILE A 41 -1.04 8.20 13.61
N SER A 42 0.07 8.38 12.92
CA SER A 42 0.59 9.71 12.54
C SER A 42 0.65 9.81 11.03
N VAL A 43 0.11 10.89 10.50
CA VAL A 43 0.16 11.19 9.05
C VAL A 43 1.25 12.20 8.82
N VAL A 44 2.16 11.90 7.89
CA VAL A 44 3.27 12.77 7.50
C VAL A 44 3.18 13.12 6.01
N PRO A 45 3.62 14.32 5.60
CA PRO A 45 3.66 14.71 4.20
C PRO A 45 4.48 13.73 3.34
N CYS A 46 4.13 13.60 2.06
CA CYS A 46 4.88 12.78 1.09
C CYS A 46 6.34 13.22 0.91
N THR A 47 6.66 14.45 1.28
CA THR A 47 8.02 15.05 1.23
C THR A 47 8.82 14.82 2.51
N SER A 48 8.27 14.11 3.51
CA SER A 48 8.98 13.82 4.76
C SER A 48 10.24 13.01 4.51
N THR A 49 11.31 13.39 5.16
CA THR A 49 12.58 12.68 5.08
C THR A 49 12.55 11.37 5.88
N TYR A 50 13.52 10.50 5.63
CA TYR A 50 13.71 9.32 6.46
C TYR A 50 13.87 9.67 7.94
N ASP A 51 14.64 10.72 8.26
CA ASP A 51 14.92 11.13 9.65
C ASP A 51 13.65 11.67 10.34
N ASP A 52 12.79 12.39 9.61
CA ASP A 52 11.50 12.82 10.12
C ASP A 52 10.63 11.62 10.52
N ILE A 53 10.59 10.59 9.66
CA ILE A 53 9.77 9.41 9.89
C ILE A 53 10.26 8.60 11.09
N ILE A 54 11.58 8.32 11.18
CA ILE A 54 12.12 7.50 12.27
C ILE A 54 12.11 8.22 13.61
N SER A 55 12.17 9.57 13.62
CA SER A 55 12.05 10.35 14.84
C SER A 55 10.74 10.11 15.60
N LEU A 56 9.69 9.71 14.86
CA LEU A 56 8.39 9.36 15.38
C LEU A 56 8.33 7.95 15.99
N LYS A 57 9.41 7.15 15.87
CA LYS A 57 9.51 5.77 16.38
C LYS A 57 8.37 4.88 15.87
N PRO A 58 8.30 4.62 14.55
CA PRO A 58 7.26 3.78 13.98
C PRO A 58 7.42 2.30 14.34
N ASP A 59 6.31 1.63 14.59
CA ASP A 59 6.23 0.16 14.60
C ASP A 59 5.86 -0.39 13.22
N GLY A 60 5.42 0.47 12.30
CA GLY A 60 5.13 0.14 10.91
C GLY A 60 4.91 1.39 10.05
N VAL A 61 5.08 1.25 8.75
CA VAL A 61 4.87 2.34 7.78
C VAL A 61 3.80 1.95 6.77
N PHE A 62 2.92 2.89 6.49
CA PHE A 62 1.87 2.76 5.49
C PHE A 62 2.10 3.79 4.37
N LEU A 63 2.28 3.30 3.15
CA LEU A 63 2.37 4.11 1.94
C LEU A 63 0.97 4.27 1.35
N SER A 64 0.45 5.48 1.37
CA SER A 64 -0.95 5.70 1.00
C SER A 64 -1.19 5.57 -0.50
N ASN A 65 -2.46 5.47 -0.87
CA ASN A 65 -2.90 5.76 -2.22
C ASN A 65 -2.62 7.22 -2.57
N GLY A 66 -2.60 7.52 -3.85
CA GLY A 66 -2.43 8.89 -4.36
C GLY A 66 -2.66 8.97 -5.86
N PRO A 67 -2.76 10.17 -6.40
CA PRO A 67 -2.85 10.42 -7.84
C PRO A 67 -1.47 10.42 -8.50
N GLY A 68 -1.46 10.40 -9.83
CA GLY A 68 -0.28 10.68 -10.62
C GLY A 68 0.47 9.45 -11.11
N ASP A 69 1.63 9.72 -11.70
CA ASP A 69 2.55 8.72 -12.22
C ASP A 69 3.47 8.23 -11.10
N PRO A 70 3.52 6.90 -10.83
CA PRO A 70 4.40 6.35 -9.80
C PRO A 70 5.88 6.62 -10.08
N SER A 71 6.31 6.75 -11.33
CA SER A 71 7.70 7.05 -11.66
C SER A 71 8.09 8.45 -11.23
N ALA A 72 7.24 9.45 -11.49
CA ALA A 72 7.48 10.83 -11.07
C ALA A 72 7.47 10.98 -9.54
N THR A 73 6.51 10.35 -8.87
CA THR A 73 6.48 10.32 -7.40
C THR A 73 7.67 9.57 -6.83
N GLY A 74 8.13 8.54 -7.53
CA GLY A 74 9.27 7.71 -7.17
C GLY A 74 10.58 8.46 -7.04
N GLU A 75 10.78 9.56 -7.79
CA GLU A 75 12.02 10.35 -7.73
C GLU A 75 12.39 10.75 -6.30
N TYR A 76 11.41 11.15 -5.50
CA TYR A 76 11.64 11.53 -4.09
C TYR A 76 11.25 10.44 -3.08
N ALA A 77 10.28 9.57 -3.40
CA ALA A 77 9.78 8.58 -2.47
C ALA A 77 10.69 7.34 -2.38
N ILE A 78 11.23 6.84 -3.50
CA ILE A 78 12.05 5.62 -3.54
C ILE A 78 13.27 5.68 -2.62
N PRO A 79 14.06 6.78 -2.60
CA PRO A 79 15.22 6.86 -1.70
C PRO A 79 14.85 6.74 -0.21
N VAL A 80 13.68 7.27 0.18
CA VAL A 80 13.17 7.17 1.55
C VAL A 80 12.71 5.75 1.85
N ILE A 81 11.91 5.14 0.96
CA ILE A 81 11.40 3.77 1.12
C ILE A 81 12.55 2.76 1.21
N LYS A 82 13.58 2.88 0.36
CA LYS A 82 14.77 2.02 0.41
C LYS A 82 15.52 2.10 1.75
N LYS A 83 15.55 3.27 2.39
CA LYS A 83 16.11 3.40 3.74
C LYS A 83 15.21 2.75 4.79
N LEU A 84 13.87 2.87 4.65
CA LEU A 84 12.90 2.27 5.57
C LEU A 84 12.97 0.74 5.56
N PHE A 85 13.27 0.09 4.43
CA PHE A 85 13.49 -1.37 4.38
C PHE A 85 14.57 -1.87 5.35
N LYS A 86 15.54 -1.02 5.70
CA LYS A 86 16.62 -1.40 6.63
C LYS A 86 16.19 -1.45 8.09
N LEU A 87 14.98 -0.96 8.41
CA LEU A 87 14.48 -0.90 9.80
C LEU A 87 13.87 -2.21 10.29
N ASN A 88 13.69 -3.20 9.40
CA ASN A 88 13.02 -4.46 9.73
C ASN A 88 11.64 -4.28 10.40
N ILE A 89 10.89 -3.26 9.94
CA ILE A 89 9.50 -3.01 10.35
C ILE A 89 8.55 -3.27 9.19
N PRO A 90 7.29 -3.65 9.44
CA PRO A 90 6.30 -3.84 8.39
C PRO A 90 6.07 -2.58 7.57
N ILE A 91 6.11 -2.73 6.24
CA ILE A 91 5.74 -1.66 5.30
C ILE A 91 4.62 -2.18 4.43
N PHE A 92 3.54 -1.42 4.31
CA PHE A 92 2.38 -1.77 3.50
C PHE A 92 1.99 -0.61 2.59
N GLY A 93 1.70 -0.90 1.33
CA GLY A 93 1.30 0.10 0.34
C GLY A 93 -0.04 -0.20 -0.32
N ILE A 94 -0.83 0.84 -0.60
CA ILE A 94 -2.07 0.73 -1.38
C ILE A 94 -2.00 1.62 -2.62
N CYS A 95 -2.38 1.06 -3.78
CA CYS A 95 -2.45 1.75 -5.07
C CYS A 95 -1.10 2.41 -5.41
N LEU A 96 -0.97 3.74 -5.40
CA LEU A 96 0.30 4.42 -5.62
C LEU A 96 1.38 3.94 -4.63
N GLY A 97 1.03 3.76 -3.35
CA GLY A 97 1.97 3.23 -2.34
C GLY A 97 2.46 1.82 -2.66
N HIS A 98 1.61 0.94 -3.20
CA HIS A 98 2.00 -0.38 -3.69
C HIS A 98 2.97 -0.27 -4.88
N GLN A 99 2.70 0.63 -5.82
CA GLN A 99 3.56 0.86 -6.99
C GLN A 99 4.93 1.43 -6.60
N LEU A 100 4.97 2.36 -5.64
CA LEU A 100 6.22 2.90 -5.09
C LEU A 100 7.03 1.85 -4.35
N LEU A 101 6.36 0.95 -3.63
CA LEU A 101 6.99 -0.20 -2.98
C LEU A 101 7.65 -1.10 -4.03
N ALA A 102 6.92 -1.44 -5.09
CA ALA A 102 7.42 -2.25 -6.20
C ALA A 102 8.66 -1.61 -6.88
N LEU A 103 8.57 -0.32 -7.22
CA LEU A 103 9.71 0.43 -7.78
C LEU A 103 10.92 0.44 -6.84
N SER A 104 10.69 0.53 -5.52
CA SER A 104 11.77 0.51 -4.52
C SER A 104 12.47 -0.85 -4.42
N LEU A 105 11.78 -1.93 -4.81
CA LEU A 105 12.30 -3.29 -4.91
C LEU A 105 12.97 -3.57 -6.25
N GLY A 106 12.99 -2.60 -7.19
CA GLY A 106 13.59 -2.73 -8.52
C GLY A 106 12.65 -3.27 -9.59
N LEU A 107 11.35 -3.38 -9.31
CA LEU A 107 10.35 -3.69 -10.30
C LEU A 107 10.02 -2.46 -11.15
N GLU A 108 9.30 -2.68 -12.24
CA GLU A 108 8.81 -1.63 -13.13
C GLU A 108 7.31 -1.44 -12.98
N THR A 109 6.83 -0.24 -13.33
CA THR A 109 5.41 0.04 -13.52
C THR A 109 5.14 0.40 -14.97
N TYR A 110 3.92 0.18 -15.41
CA TYR A 110 3.49 0.58 -16.75
C TYR A 110 2.12 1.24 -16.70
N LYS A 111 1.90 2.18 -17.62
CA LYS A 111 0.59 2.77 -17.82
C LYS A 111 -0.30 1.76 -18.54
N MET A 112 -1.44 1.46 -17.96
CA MET A 112 -2.42 0.56 -18.55
C MET A 112 -3.09 1.24 -19.76
N HIS A 113 -3.41 0.46 -20.78
CA HIS A 113 -4.19 0.97 -21.93
C HIS A 113 -5.57 1.44 -21.46
N GLN A 114 -6.22 0.63 -20.63
CA GLN A 114 -7.46 0.98 -19.95
C GLN A 114 -7.26 0.72 -18.46
N GLY A 115 -7.36 1.77 -17.65
CA GLY A 115 -7.23 1.64 -16.20
C GLY A 115 -8.42 0.91 -15.58
N HIS A 116 -8.26 0.46 -14.35
CA HIS A 116 -9.32 -0.17 -13.59
C HIS A 116 -10.05 0.89 -12.74
N HIS A 117 -11.34 1.06 -13.01
CA HIS A 117 -12.20 2.02 -12.32
C HIS A 117 -13.54 1.39 -12.01
N GLY A 118 -13.82 1.11 -10.72
CA GLY A 118 -15.08 0.53 -10.29
C GLY A 118 -14.98 -0.29 -9.01
N ALA A 119 -16.12 -0.75 -8.52
CA ALA A 119 -16.25 -1.50 -7.29
C ALA A 119 -16.54 -3.01 -7.52
N ASN A 120 -16.32 -3.49 -8.73
CA ASN A 120 -16.72 -4.83 -9.17
C ASN A 120 -15.56 -5.61 -9.83
N HIS A 121 -14.31 -5.34 -9.43
CA HIS A 121 -13.13 -6.00 -9.98
C HIS A 121 -12.84 -7.31 -9.24
N PRO A 122 -12.94 -8.47 -9.91
CA PRO A 122 -12.59 -9.74 -9.31
C PRO A 122 -11.06 -9.89 -9.26
N VAL A 123 -10.56 -10.15 -8.07
CA VAL A 123 -9.13 -10.36 -7.79
C VAL A 123 -8.93 -11.75 -7.23
N LYS A 124 -8.03 -12.51 -7.83
CA LYS A 124 -7.66 -13.84 -7.39
C LYS A 124 -6.44 -13.76 -6.46
N ASN A 125 -6.56 -14.37 -5.29
CA ASN A 125 -5.44 -14.67 -4.43
C ASN A 125 -4.72 -15.92 -4.97
N LEU A 126 -3.42 -15.82 -5.23
CA LEU A 126 -2.64 -16.90 -5.82
C LEU A 126 -2.26 -18.00 -4.81
N SER A 127 -2.34 -17.73 -3.51
CA SER A 127 -1.98 -18.70 -2.48
C SER A 127 -3.06 -19.76 -2.24
N ASP A 128 -4.34 -19.38 -2.29
CA ASP A 128 -5.49 -20.24 -1.98
C ASP A 128 -6.52 -20.29 -3.10
N SER A 129 -6.28 -19.59 -4.20
CA SER A 129 -7.17 -19.45 -5.36
C SER A 129 -8.53 -18.81 -5.05
N SER A 130 -8.72 -18.20 -3.88
CA SER A 130 -9.92 -17.45 -3.55
C SER A 130 -10.08 -16.22 -4.44
N VAL A 131 -11.33 -15.83 -4.69
CA VAL A 131 -11.65 -14.64 -5.48
C VAL A 131 -12.44 -13.67 -4.63
N ASN A 132 -11.95 -12.42 -4.60
CA ASN A 132 -12.62 -11.33 -3.91
C ASN A 132 -13.03 -10.24 -4.90
N ILE A 133 -14.23 -9.69 -4.73
CA ILE A 133 -14.64 -8.51 -5.49
C ILE A 133 -14.11 -7.28 -4.79
N THR A 134 -13.33 -6.48 -5.51
CA THR A 134 -12.62 -5.32 -4.97
C THR A 134 -12.99 -4.03 -5.68
N SER A 135 -12.75 -2.91 -5.00
CA SER A 135 -12.79 -1.59 -5.62
C SER A 135 -11.42 -1.20 -6.12
N MET A 136 -11.34 -0.79 -7.39
CA MET A 136 -10.12 -0.32 -8.01
C MET A 136 -10.30 1.09 -8.61
N ASN A 137 -9.24 1.88 -8.56
CA ASN A 137 -9.17 3.18 -9.20
C ASN A 137 -7.71 3.53 -9.50
N HIS A 138 -7.15 2.90 -10.54
CA HIS A 138 -5.76 3.11 -10.93
C HIS A 138 -5.58 2.97 -12.45
N GLY A 139 -4.61 3.72 -13.00
CA GLY A 139 -4.22 3.67 -14.40
C GLY A 139 -2.81 3.10 -14.63
N PHE A 140 -2.13 2.67 -13.57
CA PHE A 140 -0.81 2.04 -13.64
C PHE A 140 -0.83 0.69 -12.92
N ALA A 141 -0.03 -0.26 -13.42
CA ALA A 141 0.15 -1.57 -12.80
C ALA A 141 1.64 -1.90 -12.67
N VAL A 142 1.96 -2.84 -11.78
CA VAL A 142 3.32 -3.36 -11.59
C VAL A 142 3.58 -4.47 -12.60
N ARG A 143 4.78 -4.48 -13.21
CA ARG A 143 5.25 -5.60 -14.04
C ARG A 143 5.75 -6.72 -13.16
N THR A 144 5.34 -7.93 -13.43
CA THR A 144 5.74 -9.13 -12.68
C THR A 144 6.46 -10.17 -13.53
N ASP A 145 6.82 -9.82 -14.77
CA ASP A 145 7.53 -10.73 -15.70
C ASP A 145 8.92 -11.15 -15.18
N ASN A 146 9.58 -10.30 -14.39
CA ASN A 146 10.91 -10.52 -13.84
C ASN A 146 10.96 -10.17 -12.36
N LEU A 147 10.33 -10.97 -11.52
CA LEU A 147 10.33 -10.74 -10.08
C LEU A 147 11.71 -11.06 -9.46
N PRO A 148 12.23 -10.20 -8.58
CA PRO A 148 13.37 -10.54 -7.71
C PRO A 148 13.07 -11.81 -6.90
N LYS A 149 14.10 -12.60 -6.57
CA LYS A 149 13.94 -13.87 -5.85
C LYS A 149 13.20 -13.75 -4.51
N ASN A 150 13.33 -12.60 -3.87
CA ASN A 150 12.69 -12.29 -2.59
C ASN A 150 11.34 -11.58 -2.73
N VAL A 151 10.76 -11.51 -3.93
CA VAL A 151 9.43 -10.92 -4.18
C VAL A 151 8.56 -11.94 -4.86
N ARG A 152 7.33 -12.09 -4.39
CA ARG A 152 6.33 -12.89 -5.08
C ARG A 152 5.06 -12.09 -5.35
N GLU A 153 4.41 -12.43 -6.45
CA GLU A 153 3.07 -11.97 -6.75
C GLU A 153 2.07 -12.72 -5.89
N THR A 154 1.14 -11.97 -5.29
CA THR A 154 0.14 -12.56 -4.39
C THR A 154 -1.28 -12.52 -4.94
N HIS A 155 -1.56 -11.52 -5.75
CA HIS A 155 -2.91 -11.28 -6.28
C HIS A 155 -2.87 -10.78 -7.71
N VAL A 156 -3.84 -11.24 -8.53
CA VAL A 156 -3.99 -10.83 -9.93
C VAL A 156 -5.45 -10.49 -10.25
N SER A 157 -5.63 -9.54 -11.15
CA SER A 157 -6.94 -9.23 -11.73
C SER A 157 -7.41 -10.37 -12.62
N LEU A 158 -8.67 -10.81 -12.49
CA LEU A 158 -9.24 -11.78 -13.39
C LEU A 158 -9.73 -11.18 -14.73
N PHE A 159 -9.72 -9.85 -14.86
CA PHE A 159 -10.09 -9.21 -16.13
C PHE A 159 -8.95 -9.27 -17.17
N ASP A 160 -7.72 -9.05 -16.73
CA ASP A 160 -6.59 -8.85 -17.63
C ASP A 160 -5.26 -9.45 -17.13
N GLY A 161 -5.27 -10.14 -15.98
CA GLY A 161 -4.07 -10.72 -15.38
C GLY A 161 -3.10 -9.72 -14.77
N SER A 162 -3.44 -8.42 -14.72
CA SER A 162 -2.56 -7.42 -14.14
C SER A 162 -2.34 -7.65 -12.65
N ASN A 163 -1.14 -7.29 -12.18
CA ASN A 163 -0.77 -7.42 -10.77
C ASN A 163 -1.68 -6.59 -9.85
N CYS A 164 -2.15 -7.21 -8.79
CA CYS A 164 -2.95 -6.60 -7.73
C CYS A 164 -2.31 -6.70 -6.34
N GLY A 165 -1.17 -7.38 -6.23
CA GLY A 165 -0.47 -7.50 -4.96
C GLY A 165 0.86 -8.22 -5.09
N ILE A 166 1.83 -7.74 -4.33
CA ILE A 166 3.15 -8.36 -4.14
C ILE A 166 3.45 -8.46 -2.65
N GLU A 167 4.33 -9.38 -2.30
CA GLU A 167 4.94 -9.41 -0.97
C GLU A 167 6.44 -9.70 -1.07
N VAL A 168 7.17 -9.21 -0.08
CA VAL A 168 8.58 -9.58 0.12
C VAL A 168 8.61 -10.80 1.01
N ILE A 169 9.31 -11.84 0.57
CA ILE A 169 9.54 -13.06 1.32
C ILE A 169 10.97 -13.06 1.85
N ASP A 170 11.15 -13.42 3.13
CA ASP A 170 12.47 -13.63 3.67
C ASP A 170 13.09 -14.86 3.02
N LEU A 171 14.24 -14.66 2.39
CA LEU A 171 15.13 -15.75 1.97
C LEU A 171 16.06 -16.03 3.17
N SER A 172 15.53 -16.65 4.23
CA SER A 172 16.33 -17.20 5.32
C SER A 172 17.13 -18.43 4.90
#